data_f133f575eb08f57e5c2843f99f1f7a56
#
_entry.id   f133f575eb08f57e5c2843f99f1f7a56
#
_cell.length_a   1.000
_cell.length_b   1.000
_cell.length_c   1.000
_cell.angle_alpha   90.00
_cell.angle_beta   90.00
_cell.angle_gamma   90.00
#
_symmetry.space_group_name_H-M   'P 1'
#
loop_
_entity.id
_entity.type
_entity.pdbx_description
1 polymer ?
#
loop_
_entity_poly.entity_id
_entity_poly.type
_entity_poly.pdbx_seq_one_letter_code
_entity_poly.pdbx_strand_id
1 'polypeptide(L)'
;MSSNAPATAEVRNFPNAKVQPSTEAPEVPVVPAPPAPAEAPAKKKRSVRSLLLPIIGLGLLGAGSWYGYDYWTDGRFMISTDDAYVQADMSFVSPKISGYVDKVLVSENQSVKAGDPLFVIDDGDYKIAVGQAEAQIATLAKTLDRIDAQTKAAQASLAQAQAQKIADQAAADNAARAQARAAQLLKTHVGTQAQLDDAQTALDQAKAALAGADAQITAAQANIGVLEAQRAESASTLASLQLTRDKAQRDLSFTVLKAPYDGVVGNRSVEQGDLVTPGQKLAVVVPMDKLYIVGNFKETQLGRLVPGEKVRITVDAIDGQTFEGTVSSLAPASGAVFSLLPPENATGNFTKVVQ
;
A
#
# COMPACT_ATOMS: atom_id res chain seq x y z
N MET A 1 -46.55 -24.97 -24.59
CA MET A 1 -47.42 -25.94 -23.89
C MET A 1 -46.94 -26.02 -22.46
N SER A 2 -47.91 -25.82 -21.54
CA SER A 2 -47.85 -25.95 -20.06
C SER A 2 -47.00 -24.93 -19.33
N SER A 3 -47.40 -23.80 -18.91
CA SER A 3 -48.36 -23.34 -17.88
C SER A 3 -48.13 -23.99 -16.50
N ASN A 4 -47.57 -23.23 -15.59
CA ASN A 4 -47.94 -23.34 -14.15
C ASN A 4 -47.82 -21.98 -13.47
N ALA A 5 -48.97 -21.50 -13.01
CA ALA A 5 -49.18 -20.26 -12.31
C ALA A 5 -48.95 -20.43 -10.79
N PRO A 6 -48.67 -19.35 -10.02
CA PRO A 6 -48.45 -19.41 -8.60
C PRO A 6 -49.75 -19.39 -7.81
N ALA A 7 -49.77 -20.14 -6.72
CA ALA A 7 -50.85 -20.21 -5.76
C ALA A 7 -50.95 -18.94 -4.91
N THR A 8 -52.19 -18.41 -4.86
CA THR A 8 -52.65 -17.30 -4.02
C THR A 8 -52.90 -17.78 -2.59
N ALA A 9 -52.31 -17.16 -1.59
CA ALA A 9 -52.61 -17.38 -0.17
C ALA A 9 -53.71 -16.40 0.30
N GLU A 10 -54.74 -16.99 0.85
CA GLU A 10 -56.00 -16.40 1.29
C GLU A 10 -55.84 -15.68 2.64
N VAL A 11 -56.28 -14.42 2.72
CA VAL A 11 -56.34 -13.62 3.94
C VAL A 11 -57.65 -13.93 4.65
N ARG A 12 -57.59 -14.53 5.85
CA ARG A 12 -58.78 -14.70 6.73
C ARG A 12 -59.01 -13.44 7.55
N ASN A 13 -60.14 -12.81 7.27
CA ASN A 13 -60.76 -11.77 8.08
C ASN A 13 -61.39 -12.36 9.36
N PHE A 14 -61.17 -11.74 10.51
CA PHE A 14 -61.92 -11.96 11.74
C PHE A 14 -62.87 -10.79 11.98
N PRO A 15 -64.15 -11.06 12.39
CA PRO A 15 -65.15 -10.02 12.51
C PRO A 15 -65.12 -9.30 13.86
N ASN A 16 -65.38 -8.00 13.81
CA ASN A 16 -65.65 -7.05 14.90
C ASN A 16 -66.83 -7.47 15.75
N ALA A 17 -66.66 -7.60 17.05
CA ALA A 17 -67.76 -7.67 18.01
C ALA A 17 -67.90 -6.35 18.77
N LYS A 18 -68.93 -5.62 18.47
CA LYS A 18 -69.45 -4.49 19.26
C LYS A 18 -70.14 -5.04 20.52
N VAL A 19 -69.79 -4.47 21.69
CA VAL A 19 -70.63 -4.59 22.88
C VAL A 19 -71.10 -3.19 23.29
N GLN A 20 -72.41 -2.99 23.31
CA GLN A 20 -73.09 -1.81 23.81
C GLN A 20 -73.32 -1.92 25.32
N PRO A 21 -73.53 -0.76 26.01
CA PRO A 21 -73.72 -0.73 27.45
C PRO A 21 -75.15 -0.99 27.85
N SER A 22 -75.34 -1.62 28.99
CA SER A 22 -76.68 -1.74 29.62
C SER A 22 -76.69 -1.10 31.00
N THR A 23 -77.61 -0.21 31.12
CA THR A 23 -78.13 0.56 32.26
C THR A 23 -78.80 -0.36 33.25
N GLU A 24 -78.72 -0.15 34.54
CA GLU A 24 -79.88 0.12 35.45
C GLU A 24 -79.51 -0.20 36.90
N ALA A 25 -79.79 0.82 37.73
CA ALA A 25 -79.79 0.73 39.17
C ALA A 25 -81.11 0.14 39.68
N PRO A 26 -81.16 -0.30 40.91
CA PRO A 26 -82.30 0.23 41.74
C PRO A 26 -81.81 0.72 43.13
N GLU A 27 -82.50 1.81 43.51
CA GLU A 27 -82.57 2.36 44.87
C GLU A 27 -83.33 1.41 45.83
N VAL A 28 -83.00 1.50 47.15
CA VAL A 28 -83.97 1.39 48.28
C VAL A 28 -83.19 1.64 49.59
N PRO A 29 -83.89 1.90 50.76
CA PRO A 29 -84.17 3.22 51.31
C PRO A 29 -83.44 3.48 52.68
N VAL A 30 -83.55 4.74 53.09
CA VAL A 30 -83.06 5.32 54.35
C VAL A 30 -83.86 4.91 55.54
N VAL A 31 -83.23 4.48 56.67
CA VAL A 31 -83.86 4.47 58.01
C VAL A 31 -82.90 5.09 59.01
N PRO A 32 -83.36 6.02 59.90
CA PRO A 32 -82.46 6.78 60.80
C PRO A 32 -82.21 6.03 62.12
N ALA A 33 -80.95 6.15 62.63
CA ALA A 33 -80.56 5.63 63.95
C ALA A 33 -80.30 6.72 64.98
N PRO A 34 -80.52 6.41 66.27
CA PRO A 34 -80.52 7.39 67.36
C PRO A 34 -79.06 7.69 67.92
N PRO A 35 -78.95 8.73 68.75
CA PRO A 35 -77.67 9.22 69.20
C PRO A 35 -77.06 8.46 70.37
N ALA A 36 -75.75 8.31 70.38
CA ALA A 36 -74.94 7.72 71.47
C ALA A 36 -73.86 8.66 71.99
N PRO A 37 -73.39 8.45 73.21
CA PRO A 37 -72.90 9.52 74.10
C PRO A 37 -71.38 9.86 73.90
N ALA A 38 -71.04 11.03 74.41
CA ALA A 38 -69.73 11.62 74.41
C ALA A 38 -68.72 10.83 75.22
N GLU A 39 -67.53 10.53 74.64
CA GLU A 39 -66.36 10.09 75.39
C GLU A 39 -65.18 11.01 75.17
N ALA A 40 -64.37 11.11 76.21
CA ALA A 40 -63.32 12.07 76.48
C ALA A 40 -62.10 11.99 75.53
N PRO A 41 -61.19 13.02 75.51
CA PRO A 41 -60.14 13.14 74.52
C PRO A 41 -59.00 12.19 74.82
N ALA A 42 -58.75 11.26 73.92
CA ALA A 42 -57.57 10.38 73.91
C ALA A 42 -56.32 11.12 73.41
N LYS A 43 -55.25 11.02 74.13
CA LYS A 43 -53.92 11.55 73.81
C LYS A 43 -53.43 11.03 72.45
N LYS A 44 -53.16 11.93 71.51
CA LYS A 44 -52.55 11.62 70.20
C LYS A 44 -51.16 11.07 70.37
N LYS A 45 -50.97 9.75 70.22
CA LYS A 45 -49.66 9.16 70.00
C LYS A 45 -49.15 9.67 68.62
N ARG A 46 -48.04 10.44 68.63
CA ARG A 46 -47.36 10.86 67.42
C ARG A 46 -46.95 9.63 66.62
N SER A 47 -47.64 9.38 65.53
CA SER A 47 -47.35 8.29 64.61
C SER A 47 -45.96 8.54 63.97
N VAL A 48 -45.10 7.54 64.06
CA VAL A 48 -43.78 7.53 63.37
C VAL A 48 -43.89 7.86 61.91
N ARG A 49 -45.07 7.62 61.31
CA ARG A 49 -45.36 7.98 59.91
C ARG A 49 -45.33 9.48 59.61
N SER A 50 -45.56 10.35 60.61
CA SER A 50 -45.49 11.81 60.40
C SER A 50 -44.07 12.36 60.34
N LEU A 51 -43.09 11.55 60.77
CA LEU A 51 -41.65 11.90 60.67
C LEU A 51 -41.00 11.35 59.41
N LEU A 52 -41.55 10.25 58.86
CA LEU A 52 -41.06 9.64 57.61
C LEU A 52 -41.39 10.46 56.34
N LEU A 53 -42.54 11.12 56.33
CA LEU A 53 -42.95 11.95 55.20
C LEU A 53 -42.00 13.13 54.91
N PRO A 54 -41.55 13.93 55.92
CA PRO A 54 -40.60 15.01 55.69
C PRO A 54 -39.19 14.49 55.33
N ILE A 55 -38.77 13.32 55.86
CA ILE A 55 -37.47 12.72 55.49
C ILE A 55 -37.49 12.24 54.04
N ILE A 56 -38.56 11.60 53.60
CA ILE A 56 -38.73 11.22 52.19
C ILE A 56 -38.84 12.47 51.29
N GLY A 57 -39.52 13.51 51.74
CA GLY A 57 -39.60 14.78 51.04
C GLY A 57 -38.24 15.48 50.91
N LEU A 58 -37.41 15.44 51.99
CA LEU A 58 -36.08 15.99 51.94
C LEU A 58 -35.14 15.16 51.03
N GLY A 59 -35.28 13.83 51.05
CA GLY A 59 -34.56 12.93 50.14
C GLY A 59 -34.89 13.17 48.67
N LEU A 60 -36.21 13.34 48.34
CA LEU A 60 -36.65 13.69 47.01
C LEU A 60 -36.19 15.09 46.56
N LEU A 61 -36.21 16.07 47.47
CA LEU A 61 -35.68 17.41 47.19
C LEU A 61 -34.16 17.38 47.00
N GLY A 62 -33.43 16.60 47.76
CA GLY A 62 -31.99 16.42 47.59
C GLY A 62 -31.67 15.74 46.26
N ALA A 63 -32.36 14.65 45.94
CA ALA A 63 -32.21 13.96 44.68
C ALA A 63 -32.63 14.84 43.49
N GLY A 64 -33.76 15.56 43.63
CA GLY A 64 -34.25 16.50 42.60
C GLY A 64 -33.28 17.69 42.40
N SER A 65 -32.69 18.20 43.47
CA SER A 65 -31.70 19.28 43.38
C SER A 65 -30.41 18.81 42.73
N TRP A 66 -29.95 17.60 43.05
CA TRP A 66 -28.77 17.03 42.40
C TRP A 66 -29.02 16.79 40.93
N TYR A 67 -30.09 16.12 40.58
CA TYR A 67 -30.47 15.85 39.17
C TYR A 67 -30.71 17.16 38.41
N GLY A 68 -31.35 18.15 39.05
CA GLY A 68 -31.58 19.48 38.48
C GLY A 68 -30.27 20.25 38.28
N TYR A 69 -29.31 20.13 39.21
CA TYR A 69 -28.01 20.73 39.10
C TYR A 69 -27.19 20.09 37.97
N ASP A 70 -27.14 18.77 37.92
CA ASP A 70 -26.46 18.01 36.87
C ASP A 70 -27.03 18.31 35.47
N TYR A 71 -28.37 18.35 35.35
CA TYR A 71 -29.04 18.75 34.09
C TYR A 71 -28.73 20.23 33.74
N TRP A 72 -28.67 21.12 34.72
CA TRP A 72 -28.41 22.54 34.47
C TRP A 72 -26.96 22.83 34.08
N THR A 73 -26.00 22.11 34.65
CA THR A 73 -24.57 22.32 34.41
C THR A 73 -24.09 21.59 33.16
N ASP A 74 -24.51 20.33 32.96
CA ASP A 74 -23.99 19.45 31.88
C ASP A 74 -25.07 19.03 30.89
N GLY A 75 -26.21 18.53 31.37
CA GLY A 75 -27.19 17.88 30.52
C GLY A 75 -27.79 18.74 29.40
N ARG A 76 -28.06 20.04 29.71
CA ARG A 76 -28.64 20.98 28.74
C ARG A 76 -27.67 21.42 27.63
N PHE A 77 -26.38 21.20 27.83
CA PHE A 77 -25.35 21.58 26.86
C PHE A 77 -24.88 20.41 26.01
N MET A 78 -25.20 19.18 26.43
CA MET A 78 -24.86 18.01 25.65
C MET A 78 -25.62 17.96 24.32
N ILE A 79 -24.87 17.76 23.25
CA ILE A 79 -25.38 17.55 21.91
C ILE A 79 -25.20 16.06 21.62
N SER A 80 -26.29 15.39 21.25
CA SER A 80 -26.26 13.96 20.92
C SER A 80 -26.77 13.71 19.51
N THR A 81 -26.30 12.66 18.90
CA THR A 81 -26.80 12.11 17.66
C THR A 81 -26.84 10.59 17.77
N ASP A 82 -27.89 9.98 17.25
CA ASP A 82 -28.02 8.53 17.09
C ASP A 82 -27.55 8.09 15.68
N ASP A 83 -27.27 9.06 14.80
CA ASP A 83 -26.78 8.83 13.44
C ASP A 83 -25.24 8.88 13.43
N ALA A 84 -24.63 7.85 14.01
CA ALA A 84 -23.19 7.72 14.11
C ALA A 84 -22.74 6.30 13.72
N TYR A 85 -21.69 6.22 12.91
CA TYR A 85 -21.19 4.95 12.37
C TYR A 85 -19.71 4.78 12.66
N VAL A 86 -19.35 3.56 13.08
CA VAL A 86 -17.95 3.16 13.21
C VAL A 86 -17.38 2.95 11.81
N GLN A 87 -16.28 3.61 11.51
CA GLN A 87 -15.55 3.52 10.23
C GLN A 87 -14.09 3.21 10.46
N ALA A 88 -13.43 2.77 9.41
CA ALA A 88 -11.98 2.56 9.36
C ALA A 88 -11.47 2.89 7.97
N ASP A 89 -10.24 3.39 7.89
CA ASP A 89 -9.54 3.56 6.61
C ASP A 89 -9.09 2.20 6.12
N MET A 90 -9.91 1.59 5.27
CA MET A 90 -9.66 0.26 4.72
C MET A 90 -8.78 0.30 3.47
N SER A 91 -7.91 -0.67 3.31
CA SER A 91 -7.11 -0.83 2.10
C SER A 91 -7.62 -1.99 1.25
N PHE A 92 -7.78 -1.73 -0.05
CA PHE A 92 -8.10 -2.77 -1.01
C PHE A 92 -6.83 -3.51 -1.41
N VAL A 93 -6.86 -4.84 -1.29
CA VAL A 93 -5.80 -5.71 -1.80
C VAL A 93 -6.10 -5.98 -3.27
N SER A 94 -5.22 -5.47 -4.14
CA SER A 94 -5.36 -5.57 -5.60
C SER A 94 -4.03 -6.04 -6.20
N PRO A 95 -4.04 -6.96 -7.19
CA PRO A 95 -2.84 -7.39 -7.88
C PRO A 95 -2.30 -6.29 -8.78
N LYS A 96 -0.99 -6.30 -9.02
CA LYS A 96 -0.31 -5.47 -10.00
C LYS A 96 -0.06 -6.20 -11.32
N ILE A 97 -0.32 -7.50 -11.33
CA ILE A 97 -0.10 -8.42 -12.45
C ILE A 97 -1.38 -9.20 -12.72
N SER A 98 -1.48 -9.79 -13.91
CA SER A 98 -2.57 -10.72 -14.27
C SER A 98 -2.13 -12.16 -14.12
N GLY A 99 -3.06 -13.05 -13.81
CA GLY A 99 -2.82 -14.48 -13.72
C GLY A 99 -3.95 -15.20 -13.02
N TYR A 100 -3.89 -16.52 -12.98
CA TYR A 100 -4.84 -17.33 -12.22
C TYR A 100 -4.44 -17.39 -10.74
N VAL A 101 -5.41 -17.38 -9.85
CA VAL A 101 -5.16 -17.57 -8.42
C VAL A 101 -4.86 -19.05 -8.16
N ASP A 102 -3.61 -19.33 -7.77
CA ASP A 102 -3.17 -20.69 -7.39
C ASP A 102 -3.65 -21.04 -5.98
N LYS A 103 -3.52 -20.10 -5.01
CA LYS A 103 -3.92 -20.34 -3.62
C LYS A 103 -4.53 -19.11 -2.99
N VAL A 104 -5.57 -19.35 -2.19
CA VAL A 104 -6.15 -18.39 -1.26
C VAL A 104 -5.75 -18.83 0.15
N LEU A 105 -4.93 -18.04 0.83
CA LEU A 105 -4.32 -18.40 2.12
C LEU A 105 -5.08 -17.84 3.33
N VAL A 106 -6.11 -17.01 3.08
CA VAL A 106 -6.89 -16.34 4.12
C VAL A 106 -8.38 -16.57 3.93
N SER A 107 -9.06 -16.66 5.07
CA SER A 107 -10.52 -16.69 5.14
C SER A 107 -11.09 -15.31 5.42
N GLU A 108 -12.37 -15.12 5.11
CA GLU A 108 -13.08 -13.91 5.51
C GLU A 108 -13.15 -13.79 7.04
N ASN A 109 -13.02 -12.57 7.54
CA ASN A 109 -12.95 -12.23 8.97
C ASN A 109 -11.72 -12.78 9.72
N GLN A 110 -10.69 -13.22 9.00
CA GLN A 110 -9.43 -13.68 9.59
C GLN A 110 -8.55 -12.47 9.93
N SER A 111 -7.95 -12.49 11.13
CA SER A 111 -6.91 -11.54 11.52
C SER A 111 -5.59 -11.87 10.84
N VAL A 112 -4.92 -10.85 10.29
CA VAL A 112 -3.65 -10.93 9.56
C VAL A 112 -2.69 -9.86 10.03
N LYS A 113 -1.39 -10.13 9.90
CA LYS A 113 -0.32 -9.18 10.18
C LYS A 113 0.26 -8.59 8.89
N ALA A 114 0.86 -7.42 9.00
CA ALA A 114 1.59 -6.81 7.90
C ALA A 114 2.63 -7.78 7.31
N GLY A 115 2.56 -7.97 5.99
CA GLY A 115 3.45 -8.89 5.28
C GLY A 115 2.94 -10.34 5.16
N ASP A 116 1.89 -10.73 5.86
CA ASP A 116 1.28 -12.07 5.70
C ASP A 116 0.80 -12.28 4.27
N PRO A 117 1.08 -13.44 3.64
CA PRO A 117 0.60 -13.75 2.31
C PRO A 117 -0.91 -14.04 2.36
N LEU A 118 -1.66 -13.35 1.50
CA LEU A 118 -3.11 -13.46 1.40
C LEU A 118 -3.52 -14.33 0.21
N PHE A 119 -2.94 -14.02 -0.95
CA PHE A 119 -3.24 -14.69 -2.21
C PHE A 119 -1.94 -15.01 -2.94
N VAL A 120 -1.92 -16.14 -3.62
CA VAL A 120 -0.83 -16.54 -4.50
C VAL A 120 -1.39 -16.69 -5.92
N ILE A 121 -0.84 -15.93 -6.85
CA ILE A 121 -1.11 -16.01 -8.28
C ILE A 121 -0.12 -17.01 -8.87
N ASP A 122 -0.53 -17.75 -9.92
CA ASP A 122 0.35 -18.66 -10.66
C ASP A 122 1.62 -17.92 -11.11
N ASP A 123 2.75 -18.41 -10.66
CA ASP A 123 4.07 -17.79 -10.85
C ASP A 123 4.88 -18.45 -12.00
N GLY A 124 4.30 -19.44 -12.70
CA GLY A 124 5.00 -20.20 -13.70
C GLY A 124 5.63 -19.35 -14.80
N ASP A 125 4.85 -18.48 -15.44
CA ASP A 125 5.32 -17.61 -16.50
C ASP A 125 6.34 -16.57 -15.99
N TYR A 126 6.15 -16.06 -14.77
CA TYR A 126 7.06 -15.10 -14.14
C TYR A 126 8.41 -15.73 -13.78
N LYS A 127 8.43 -16.98 -13.30
CA LYS A 127 9.66 -17.77 -13.10
C LYS A 127 10.42 -18.02 -14.39
N ILE A 128 9.70 -18.34 -15.46
CA ILE A 128 10.29 -18.52 -16.81
C ILE A 128 10.90 -17.20 -17.29
N ALA A 129 10.23 -16.07 -17.10
CA ALA A 129 10.76 -14.76 -17.48
C ALA A 129 12.05 -14.40 -16.73
N VAL A 130 12.12 -14.69 -15.41
CA VAL A 130 13.36 -14.53 -14.64
C VAL A 130 14.46 -15.45 -15.18
N GLY A 131 14.17 -16.73 -15.38
CA GLY A 131 15.15 -17.69 -15.92
C GLY A 131 15.66 -17.33 -17.32
N GLN A 132 14.82 -16.79 -18.19
CA GLN A 132 15.23 -16.28 -19.49
C GLN A 132 16.19 -15.09 -19.38
N ALA A 133 15.88 -14.13 -18.51
CA ALA A 133 16.76 -12.97 -18.28
C ALA A 133 18.12 -13.40 -17.69
N GLU A 134 18.13 -14.34 -16.75
CA GLU A 134 19.34 -14.91 -16.18
C GLU A 134 20.19 -15.66 -17.22
N ALA A 135 19.55 -16.44 -18.11
CA ALA A 135 20.24 -17.14 -19.21
C ALA A 135 20.87 -16.15 -20.19
N GLN A 136 20.21 -15.02 -20.50
CA GLN A 136 20.78 -13.97 -21.34
C GLN A 136 21.99 -13.31 -20.68
N ILE A 137 21.94 -13.03 -19.38
CA ILE A 137 23.08 -12.51 -18.61
C ILE A 137 24.26 -13.51 -18.64
N ALA A 138 23.98 -14.79 -18.40
CA ALA A 138 25.01 -15.82 -18.45
C ALA A 138 25.68 -15.94 -19.83
N THR A 139 24.89 -15.84 -20.91
CA THR A 139 25.43 -15.84 -22.29
C THR A 139 26.31 -14.63 -22.54
N LEU A 140 25.88 -13.45 -22.11
CA LEU A 140 26.68 -12.22 -22.27
C LEU A 140 27.97 -12.26 -21.42
N ALA A 141 27.92 -12.84 -20.21
CA ALA A 141 29.10 -13.06 -19.39
C ALA A 141 30.16 -13.91 -20.12
N LYS A 142 29.72 -14.98 -20.83
CA LYS A 142 30.64 -15.77 -21.69
C LYS A 142 31.19 -14.98 -22.87
N THR A 143 30.41 -14.04 -23.39
CA THR A 143 30.92 -13.12 -24.42
C THR A 143 32.00 -12.19 -23.88
N LEU A 144 31.85 -11.65 -22.67
CA LEU A 144 32.85 -10.86 -21.98
C LEU A 144 34.10 -11.68 -21.72
N ASP A 145 33.98 -12.92 -21.21
CA ASP A 145 35.12 -13.84 -21.03
C ASP A 145 35.92 -14.03 -22.33
N ARG A 146 35.20 -14.19 -23.47
CA ARG A 146 35.82 -14.32 -24.79
C ARG A 146 36.56 -13.04 -25.22
N ILE A 147 35.98 -11.88 -25.05
CA ILE A 147 36.62 -10.58 -25.35
C ILE A 147 37.86 -10.36 -24.48
N ASP A 148 37.80 -10.69 -23.18
CA ASP A 148 38.93 -10.60 -22.28
C ASP A 148 40.07 -11.54 -22.71
N ALA A 149 39.77 -12.75 -23.17
CA ALA A 149 40.76 -13.67 -23.76
C ALA A 149 41.38 -13.11 -25.06
N GLN A 150 40.57 -12.51 -25.92
CA GLN A 150 41.04 -11.86 -27.15
C GLN A 150 41.93 -10.65 -26.84
N THR A 151 41.59 -9.85 -25.84
CA THR A 151 42.39 -8.71 -25.38
C THR A 151 43.75 -9.17 -24.87
N LYS A 152 43.79 -10.27 -24.10
CA LYS A 152 45.07 -10.87 -23.65
C LYS A 152 45.93 -11.36 -24.84
N ALA A 153 45.31 -11.96 -25.84
CA ALA A 153 46.05 -12.37 -27.05
C ALA A 153 46.58 -11.17 -27.84
N ALA A 154 45.80 -10.09 -27.96
CA ALA A 154 46.23 -8.84 -28.58
C ALA A 154 47.40 -8.17 -27.78
N GLN A 155 47.37 -8.21 -26.45
CA GLN A 155 48.46 -7.74 -25.59
C GLN A 155 49.73 -8.55 -25.81
N ALA A 156 49.64 -9.86 -25.96
CA ALA A 156 50.80 -10.69 -26.31
C ALA A 156 51.39 -10.34 -27.70
N SER A 157 50.53 -10.06 -28.70
CA SER A 157 50.95 -9.58 -30.01
C SER A 157 51.64 -8.21 -29.94
N LEU A 158 51.16 -7.30 -29.11
CA LEU A 158 51.80 -6.01 -28.84
C LEU A 158 53.20 -6.23 -28.22
N ALA A 159 53.34 -7.10 -27.24
CA ALA A 159 54.63 -7.41 -26.63
C ALA A 159 55.62 -8.01 -27.67
N GLN A 160 55.14 -8.85 -28.58
CA GLN A 160 55.94 -9.37 -29.69
C GLN A 160 56.42 -8.24 -30.63
N ALA A 161 55.54 -7.32 -31.04
CA ALA A 161 55.91 -6.18 -31.87
C ALA A 161 56.91 -5.25 -31.17
N GLN A 162 56.77 -5.03 -29.85
CA GLN A 162 57.72 -4.28 -29.05
C GLN A 162 59.09 -4.94 -28.99
N ALA A 163 59.14 -6.26 -28.86
CA ALA A 163 60.41 -7.00 -28.90
C ALA A 163 61.10 -6.90 -30.29
N GLN A 164 60.30 -6.96 -31.38
CA GLN A 164 60.82 -6.74 -32.74
C GLN A 164 61.36 -5.32 -32.92
N LYS A 165 60.68 -4.29 -32.43
CA LYS A 165 61.24 -2.91 -32.44
C LYS A 165 62.57 -2.79 -31.75
N ILE A 166 62.74 -3.46 -30.61
CA ILE A 166 64.08 -3.45 -29.89
C ILE A 166 65.14 -4.06 -30.75
N ALA A 167 64.86 -5.16 -31.48
CA ALA A 167 65.79 -5.79 -32.38
C ALA A 167 66.13 -4.88 -33.57
N ASP A 168 65.12 -4.28 -34.19
CA ASP A 168 65.27 -3.38 -35.34
C ASP A 168 66.05 -2.08 -34.94
N GLN A 169 65.76 -1.56 -33.74
CA GLN A 169 66.55 -0.42 -33.19
C GLN A 169 67.98 -0.75 -33.01
N ALA A 170 68.31 -1.91 -32.47
CA ALA A 170 69.73 -2.36 -32.34
C ALA A 170 70.41 -2.53 -33.70
N ALA A 171 69.64 -3.03 -34.72
CA ALA A 171 70.14 -3.12 -36.09
C ALA A 171 70.45 -1.73 -36.72
N ALA A 172 69.47 -0.75 -36.53
CA ALA A 172 69.61 0.61 -37.00
C ALA A 172 70.86 1.32 -36.35
N ASP A 173 70.97 1.14 -35.01
CA ASP A 173 72.17 1.69 -34.27
C ASP A 173 73.51 1.09 -34.77
N ASN A 174 73.51 -0.20 -35.07
CA ASN A 174 74.72 -0.83 -35.63
C ASN A 174 75.00 -0.33 -37.04
N ALA A 175 74.05 -0.21 -37.93
CA ALA A 175 74.22 0.34 -39.28
C ALA A 175 74.66 1.82 -39.23
N ALA A 176 74.07 2.64 -38.29
CA ALA A 176 74.52 4.02 -38.10
C ALA A 176 76.01 4.11 -37.69
N ARG A 177 76.47 3.24 -36.76
CA ARG A 177 77.88 3.16 -36.40
C ARG A 177 78.74 2.71 -37.56
N ALA A 178 78.27 1.78 -38.41
CA ALA A 178 79.00 1.32 -39.61
C ALA A 178 79.12 2.44 -40.63
N GLN A 179 78.03 3.15 -40.90
CA GLN A 179 78.03 4.29 -41.82
C GLN A 179 78.99 5.43 -41.33
N ALA A 180 78.96 5.76 -40.02
CA ALA A 180 79.85 6.76 -39.46
C ALA A 180 81.31 6.35 -39.59
N ARG A 181 81.67 5.06 -39.39
CA ARG A 181 83.05 4.56 -39.63
C ARG A 181 83.43 4.65 -41.10
N ALA A 182 82.55 4.26 -42.06
CA ALA A 182 82.79 4.35 -43.47
C ALA A 182 83.00 5.79 -43.94
N ALA A 183 82.24 6.74 -43.45
CA ALA A 183 82.41 8.16 -43.69
C ALA A 183 83.70 8.72 -43.15
N GLN A 184 84.15 8.26 -41.98
CA GLN A 184 85.43 8.66 -41.42
C GLN A 184 86.63 8.08 -42.24
N LEU A 185 86.55 6.82 -42.64
CA LEU A 185 87.61 6.19 -43.50
C LEU A 185 87.67 6.89 -44.85
N LEU A 186 86.57 7.27 -45.45
CA LEU A 186 86.58 8.02 -46.70
C LEU A 186 87.29 9.40 -46.53
N LYS A 187 86.95 10.14 -45.43
CA LYS A 187 87.59 11.42 -45.11
C LYS A 187 89.17 11.31 -44.96
N THR A 188 89.62 10.19 -44.49
CA THR A 188 91.06 9.90 -44.35
C THR A 188 91.71 9.25 -45.59
N HIS A 189 90.96 9.14 -46.72
CA HIS A 189 91.35 8.53 -47.97
C HIS A 189 91.74 7.05 -47.88
N VAL A 190 91.27 6.32 -46.87
CA VAL A 190 91.55 4.88 -46.66
C VAL A 190 90.36 4.06 -47.16
N GLY A 191 89.07 4.60 -47.19
CA GLY A 191 87.85 3.98 -47.66
C GLY A 191 87.50 4.40 -49.06
N THR A 192 86.50 3.67 -49.68
CA THR A 192 85.96 3.97 -51.01
C THR A 192 84.57 4.60 -50.90
N GLN A 193 84.10 5.37 -51.91
CA GLN A 193 82.81 5.93 -52.02
C GLN A 193 81.77 4.79 -52.03
N ALA A 194 81.99 3.71 -52.74
CA ALA A 194 81.07 2.56 -52.79
C ALA A 194 80.83 1.97 -51.37
N GLN A 195 81.86 1.89 -50.49
CA GLN A 195 81.70 1.43 -49.11
C GLN A 195 80.79 2.35 -48.27
N LEU A 196 80.88 3.67 -48.51
CA LEU A 196 80.01 4.62 -47.85
C LEU A 196 78.56 4.48 -48.36
N ASP A 197 78.37 4.37 -49.66
CA ASP A 197 77.03 4.22 -50.29
C ASP A 197 76.34 2.93 -49.83
N ASP A 198 77.13 1.81 -49.75
CA ASP A 198 76.63 0.54 -49.22
C ASP A 198 76.22 0.66 -47.73
N ALA A 199 77.05 1.32 -46.91
CA ALA A 199 76.76 1.54 -45.51
C ALA A 199 75.54 2.50 -45.29
N GLN A 200 75.41 3.49 -46.16
CA GLN A 200 74.22 4.40 -46.16
C GLN A 200 72.93 3.64 -46.53
N THR A 201 73.02 2.81 -47.60
CA THR A 201 71.90 1.98 -48.01
C THR A 201 71.42 1.01 -46.86
N ALA A 202 72.44 0.37 -46.20
CA ALA A 202 72.15 -0.50 -45.06
C ALA A 202 71.51 0.28 -43.88
N LEU A 203 71.95 1.51 -43.62
CA LEU A 203 71.31 2.37 -42.57
C LEU A 203 69.85 2.74 -42.96
N ASP A 204 69.65 3.13 -44.20
CA ASP A 204 68.32 3.51 -44.65
C ASP A 204 67.33 2.30 -44.63
N GLN A 205 67.82 1.12 -44.99
CA GLN A 205 67.04 -0.11 -44.84
C GLN A 205 66.71 -0.42 -43.38
N ALA A 206 67.69 -0.31 -42.47
CA ALA A 206 67.43 -0.54 -41.06
C ALA A 206 66.50 0.49 -40.43
N LYS A 207 66.57 1.76 -40.83
CA LYS A 207 65.63 2.77 -40.41
C LYS A 207 64.17 2.50 -40.94
N ALA A 208 64.07 2.03 -42.18
CA ALA A 208 62.72 1.64 -42.73
C ALA A 208 62.13 0.45 -41.99
N ALA A 209 62.96 -0.55 -41.61
CA ALA A 209 62.57 -1.69 -40.79
C ALA A 209 62.04 -1.22 -39.39
N LEU A 210 62.81 -0.33 -38.74
CA LEU A 210 62.41 0.27 -37.45
C LEU A 210 61.09 1.04 -37.57
N ALA A 211 60.87 1.85 -38.60
CA ALA A 211 59.64 2.55 -38.86
C ALA A 211 58.43 1.56 -39.11
N GLY A 212 58.75 0.43 -39.79
CA GLY A 212 57.75 -0.65 -39.95
C GLY A 212 57.35 -1.31 -38.62
N ALA A 213 58.34 -1.52 -37.70
CA ALA A 213 58.07 -2.04 -36.38
C ALA A 213 57.23 -1.08 -35.52
N ASP A 214 57.45 0.26 -35.63
CA ASP A 214 56.62 1.25 -34.96
C ASP A 214 55.19 1.27 -35.50
N ALA A 215 55.03 1.10 -36.79
CA ALA A 215 53.67 0.96 -37.38
C ALA A 215 52.94 -0.30 -36.90
N GLN A 216 53.68 -1.44 -36.72
CA GLN A 216 53.12 -2.66 -36.16
C GLN A 216 52.68 -2.51 -34.71
N ILE A 217 53.44 -1.80 -33.87
CA ILE A 217 53.07 -1.46 -32.48
C ILE A 217 51.79 -0.64 -32.48
N THR A 218 51.73 0.40 -33.33
CA THR A 218 50.54 1.27 -33.43
C THR A 218 49.29 0.46 -33.85
N ALA A 219 49.44 -0.45 -34.80
CA ALA A 219 48.34 -1.32 -35.25
C ALA A 219 47.89 -2.30 -34.15
N ALA A 220 48.86 -2.88 -33.39
CA ALA A 220 48.55 -3.75 -32.25
C ALA A 220 47.81 -2.99 -31.13
N GLN A 221 48.25 -1.75 -30.82
CA GLN A 221 47.57 -0.89 -29.85
C GLN A 221 46.15 -0.52 -30.29
N ALA A 222 45.96 -0.16 -31.55
CA ALA A 222 44.64 0.13 -32.11
C ALA A 222 43.70 -1.08 -32.00
N ASN A 223 44.20 -2.30 -32.25
CA ASN A 223 43.42 -3.52 -32.08
C ASN A 223 43.00 -3.76 -30.62
N ILE A 224 43.87 -3.49 -29.65
CA ILE A 224 43.50 -3.53 -28.22
C ILE A 224 42.38 -2.52 -27.93
N GLY A 225 42.51 -1.28 -28.44
CA GLY A 225 41.44 -0.27 -28.25
C GLY A 225 40.10 -0.67 -28.83
N VAL A 226 40.09 -1.37 -29.98
CA VAL A 226 38.82 -1.94 -30.53
C VAL A 226 38.22 -2.99 -29.60
N LEU A 227 39.02 -3.88 -29.03
CA LEU A 227 38.54 -4.92 -28.10
C LEU A 227 38.06 -4.31 -26.77
N GLU A 228 38.73 -3.29 -26.29
CA GLU A 228 38.28 -2.54 -25.08
C GLU A 228 36.96 -1.83 -25.33
N ALA A 229 36.74 -1.22 -26.50
CA ALA A 229 35.47 -0.62 -26.88
C ALA A 229 34.36 -1.68 -26.96
N GLN A 230 34.65 -2.85 -27.59
CA GLN A 230 33.66 -3.96 -27.63
C GLN A 230 33.33 -4.49 -26.23
N ARG A 231 34.33 -4.54 -25.33
CA ARG A 231 34.12 -4.93 -23.94
C ARG A 231 33.20 -3.93 -23.22
N ALA A 232 33.45 -2.63 -23.40
CA ALA A 232 32.62 -1.56 -22.80
C ALA A 232 31.18 -1.61 -23.33
N GLU A 233 30.95 -1.82 -24.59
CA GLU A 233 29.65 -2.02 -25.21
C GLU A 233 28.91 -3.22 -24.60
N SER A 234 29.61 -4.37 -24.51
CA SER A 234 29.06 -5.58 -23.89
C SER A 234 28.74 -5.39 -22.40
N ALA A 235 29.60 -4.64 -21.67
CA ALA A 235 29.35 -4.30 -20.27
C ALA A 235 28.09 -3.40 -20.10
N SER A 236 27.89 -2.46 -21.01
CA SER A 236 26.66 -1.65 -21.04
C SER A 236 25.40 -2.49 -21.28
N THR A 237 25.51 -3.44 -22.22
CA THR A 237 24.44 -4.41 -22.51
C THR A 237 24.15 -5.29 -21.28
N LEU A 238 25.19 -5.71 -20.53
CA LEU A 238 25.03 -6.47 -19.28
C LEU A 238 24.20 -5.70 -18.25
N ALA A 239 24.47 -4.41 -18.08
CA ALA A 239 23.69 -3.55 -17.18
C ALA A 239 22.21 -3.49 -17.59
N SER A 240 21.93 -3.38 -18.87
CA SER A 240 20.54 -3.40 -19.39
C SER A 240 19.83 -4.74 -19.13
N LEU A 241 20.53 -5.87 -19.32
CA LEU A 241 19.97 -7.19 -19.03
C LEU A 241 19.74 -7.42 -17.53
N GLN A 242 20.59 -6.86 -16.68
CA GLN A 242 20.38 -6.89 -15.23
C GLN A 242 19.09 -6.14 -14.84
N LEU A 243 18.84 -4.98 -15.43
CA LEU A 243 17.56 -4.26 -15.20
C LEU A 243 16.36 -5.08 -15.69
N THR A 244 16.50 -5.80 -16.80
CA THR A 244 15.45 -6.68 -17.30
C THR A 244 15.17 -7.83 -16.32
N ARG A 245 16.22 -8.48 -15.79
CA ARG A 245 16.10 -9.49 -14.74
C ARG A 245 15.43 -8.93 -13.49
N ASP A 246 15.85 -7.75 -13.02
CA ASP A 246 15.32 -7.11 -11.81
C ASP A 246 13.83 -6.76 -11.98
N LYS A 247 13.43 -6.35 -13.20
CA LYS A 247 12.03 -6.17 -13.55
C LYS A 247 11.27 -7.50 -13.45
N ALA A 248 11.76 -8.56 -14.06
CA ALA A 248 11.13 -9.88 -14.00
C ALA A 248 11.03 -10.43 -12.56
N GLN A 249 12.06 -10.25 -11.73
CA GLN A 249 12.05 -10.62 -10.32
C GLN A 249 11.01 -9.82 -9.52
N ARG A 250 10.87 -8.52 -9.81
CA ARG A 250 9.85 -7.69 -9.19
C ARG A 250 8.44 -8.15 -9.60
N ASP A 251 8.24 -8.44 -10.88
CA ASP A 251 6.95 -8.94 -11.37
C ASP A 251 6.63 -10.30 -10.73
N LEU A 252 7.62 -11.19 -10.57
CA LEU A 252 7.48 -12.43 -9.81
C LEU A 252 7.13 -12.16 -8.34
N SER A 253 7.71 -11.14 -7.70
CA SER A 253 7.37 -10.81 -6.32
C SER A 253 5.91 -10.38 -6.13
N PHE A 254 5.26 -9.87 -7.19
CA PHE A 254 3.85 -9.49 -7.17
C PHE A 254 2.89 -10.67 -7.32
N THR A 255 3.39 -11.88 -7.59
CA THR A 255 2.55 -13.09 -7.57
C THR A 255 2.05 -13.44 -6.17
N VAL A 256 2.74 -12.98 -5.12
CA VAL A 256 2.31 -13.16 -3.74
C VAL A 256 1.79 -11.84 -3.20
N LEU A 257 0.47 -11.75 -3.06
CA LEU A 257 -0.19 -10.58 -2.49
C LEU A 257 -0.15 -10.67 -0.97
N LYS A 258 0.34 -9.61 -0.33
CA LYS A 258 0.55 -9.54 1.12
C LYS A 258 -0.33 -8.48 1.76
N ALA A 259 -0.64 -8.67 3.04
CA ALA A 259 -1.32 -7.66 3.85
C ALA A 259 -0.46 -6.40 3.99
N PRO A 260 -1.01 -5.19 3.74
CA PRO A 260 -0.26 -3.94 3.85
C PRO A 260 0.01 -3.51 5.31
N TYR A 261 -0.84 -3.94 6.23
CA TYR A 261 -0.77 -3.65 7.67
C TYR A 261 -1.55 -4.71 8.48
N ASP A 262 -1.44 -4.65 9.80
CA ASP A 262 -2.18 -5.52 10.72
C ASP A 262 -3.67 -5.19 10.67
N GLY A 263 -4.52 -6.22 10.56
CA GLY A 263 -5.96 -5.98 10.46
C GLY A 263 -6.77 -7.26 10.28
N VAL A 264 -8.03 -7.09 9.91
CA VAL A 264 -8.95 -8.17 9.62
C VAL A 264 -9.32 -8.14 8.13
N VAL A 265 -9.29 -9.30 7.50
CA VAL A 265 -9.68 -9.46 6.09
C VAL A 265 -11.20 -9.43 5.99
N GLY A 266 -11.74 -8.54 5.16
CA GLY A 266 -13.16 -8.46 4.85
C GLY A 266 -13.44 -8.54 3.36
N ASN A 267 -14.67 -8.87 3.00
CA ASN A 267 -15.17 -8.85 1.62
C ASN A 267 -14.20 -9.50 0.61
N ARG A 268 -13.88 -10.78 0.82
CA ARG A 268 -13.09 -11.56 -0.12
C ARG A 268 -13.93 -11.91 -1.36
N SER A 269 -13.53 -11.38 -2.51
CA SER A 269 -14.27 -11.51 -3.79
C SER A 269 -13.54 -12.40 -4.82
N VAL A 270 -12.62 -13.25 -4.38
CA VAL A 270 -11.81 -14.10 -5.27
C VAL A 270 -11.69 -15.52 -4.70
N GLU A 271 -11.76 -16.50 -5.61
CA GLU A 271 -11.58 -17.92 -5.31
C GLU A 271 -10.35 -18.49 -6.03
N GLN A 272 -9.91 -19.68 -5.59
CA GLN A 272 -8.86 -20.41 -6.28
C GLN A 272 -9.30 -20.79 -7.69
N GLY A 273 -8.46 -20.52 -8.69
CA GLY A 273 -8.73 -20.74 -10.10
C GLY A 273 -9.31 -19.54 -10.84
N ASP A 274 -9.64 -18.45 -10.14
CA ASP A 274 -10.11 -17.23 -10.76
C ASP A 274 -8.98 -16.52 -11.53
N LEU A 275 -9.32 -15.93 -12.68
CA LEU A 275 -8.43 -15.04 -13.40
C LEU A 275 -8.54 -13.63 -12.81
N VAL A 276 -7.41 -13.10 -12.34
CA VAL A 276 -7.31 -11.74 -11.79
C VAL A 276 -6.51 -10.81 -12.70
N THR A 277 -6.88 -9.53 -12.67
CA THR A 277 -6.26 -8.49 -13.49
C THR A 277 -5.79 -7.32 -12.64
N PRO A 278 -4.79 -6.52 -13.08
CA PRO A 278 -4.30 -5.37 -12.34
C PRO A 278 -5.41 -4.41 -11.94
N GLY A 279 -5.42 -4.02 -10.65
CA GLY A 279 -6.41 -3.10 -10.09
C GLY A 279 -7.72 -3.73 -9.64
N GLN A 280 -7.96 -5.02 -9.90
CA GLN A 280 -9.14 -5.74 -9.42
C GLN A 280 -9.08 -5.84 -7.88
N LYS A 281 -10.18 -5.54 -7.20
CA LYS A 281 -10.28 -5.65 -5.74
C LYS A 281 -10.52 -7.12 -5.37
N LEU A 282 -9.57 -7.74 -4.66
CA LEU A 282 -9.67 -9.15 -4.26
C LEU A 282 -10.18 -9.31 -2.83
N ALA A 283 -9.77 -8.42 -1.95
CA ALA A 283 -10.21 -8.36 -0.57
C ALA A 283 -9.97 -6.97 0.01
N VAL A 284 -10.48 -6.75 1.21
CA VAL A 284 -10.25 -5.54 2.00
C VAL A 284 -9.53 -5.93 3.27
N VAL A 285 -8.54 -5.15 3.68
CA VAL A 285 -7.95 -5.27 5.03
C VAL A 285 -8.37 -4.04 5.83
N VAL A 286 -8.98 -4.29 6.99
CA VAL A 286 -9.50 -3.26 7.90
C VAL A 286 -8.60 -3.20 9.13
N PRO A 287 -7.94 -2.08 9.43
CA PRO A 287 -7.13 -1.93 10.63
C PRO A 287 -8.04 -1.79 11.85
N MET A 288 -7.93 -2.70 12.80
CA MET A 288 -8.77 -2.70 14.01
C MET A 288 -8.27 -1.71 15.09
N ASP A 289 -7.06 -1.21 14.96
CA ASP A 289 -6.42 -0.24 15.88
C ASP A 289 -6.68 1.22 15.51
N LYS A 290 -7.28 1.48 14.33
CA LYS A 290 -7.53 2.83 13.78
C LYS A 290 -8.99 3.04 13.41
N LEU A 291 -9.88 2.57 14.29
CA LEU A 291 -11.30 2.82 14.15
C LEU A 291 -11.62 4.26 14.55
N TYR A 292 -12.52 4.89 13.83
CA TYR A 292 -13.07 6.20 14.17
C TYR A 292 -14.58 6.21 13.96
N ILE A 293 -15.24 7.20 14.52
CA ILE A 293 -16.68 7.34 14.42
C ILE A 293 -17.00 8.60 13.63
N VAL A 294 -17.84 8.44 12.64
CA VAL A 294 -18.45 9.55 11.89
C VAL A 294 -19.85 9.74 12.42
N GLY A 295 -20.11 10.87 13.07
CA GLY A 295 -21.43 11.25 13.56
C GLY A 295 -22.03 12.36 12.70
N ASN A 296 -23.28 12.16 12.28
CA ASN A 296 -24.05 13.16 11.55
C ASN A 296 -24.85 14.01 12.54
N PHE A 297 -24.60 15.29 12.57
CA PHE A 297 -25.28 16.26 13.43
C PHE A 297 -26.12 17.22 12.60
N LYS A 298 -27.19 17.73 13.18
CA LYS A 298 -28.02 18.75 12.53
C LYS A 298 -27.23 20.07 12.42
N GLU A 299 -27.39 20.79 11.32
CA GLU A 299 -26.75 22.09 11.08
C GLU A 299 -26.86 23.04 12.29
N THR A 300 -28.01 23.04 12.94
CA THR A 300 -28.27 23.87 14.14
C THR A 300 -27.45 23.50 15.36
N GLN A 301 -26.83 22.30 15.37
CA GLN A 301 -26.01 21.78 16.47
C GLN A 301 -24.51 22.02 16.20
N LEU A 302 -24.09 22.08 14.95
CA LEU A 302 -22.69 22.18 14.54
C LEU A 302 -21.96 23.41 15.11
N GLY A 303 -22.66 24.53 15.28
CA GLY A 303 -22.06 25.76 15.80
C GLY A 303 -21.55 25.66 17.26
N ARG A 304 -21.88 24.57 17.95
CA ARG A 304 -21.44 24.32 19.34
C ARG A 304 -20.37 23.25 19.46
N LEU A 305 -20.08 22.52 18.37
CA LEU A 305 -19.05 21.48 18.35
C LEU A 305 -17.69 22.10 18.02
N VAL A 306 -16.68 21.77 18.83
CA VAL A 306 -15.32 22.28 18.64
C VAL A 306 -14.36 21.10 18.54
N PRO A 307 -13.41 21.09 17.58
CA PRO A 307 -12.35 20.10 17.55
C PRO A 307 -11.57 20.05 18.88
N GLY A 308 -11.30 18.83 19.37
CA GLY A 308 -10.66 18.59 20.66
C GLY A 308 -11.63 18.41 21.84
N GLU A 309 -12.92 18.61 21.64
CA GLU A 309 -13.94 18.38 22.67
C GLU A 309 -14.10 16.89 22.98
N LYS A 310 -14.35 16.57 24.27
CA LYS A 310 -14.56 15.19 24.70
C LYS A 310 -15.97 14.74 24.35
N VAL A 311 -16.07 13.52 23.81
CA VAL A 311 -17.34 12.89 23.47
C VAL A 311 -17.48 11.56 24.19
N ARG A 312 -18.71 11.23 24.58
CA ARG A 312 -19.12 9.93 25.07
C ARG A 312 -19.78 9.15 23.96
N ILE A 313 -19.35 7.92 23.76
CA ILE A 313 -19.80 7.06 22.69
C ILE A 313 -20.38 5.80 23.31
N THR A 314 -21.60 5.47 22.94
CA THR A 314 -22.26 4.20 23.28
C THR A 314 -22.41 3.39 21.99
N VAL A 315 -22.07 2.11 22.05
CA VAL A 315 -22.16 1.21 20.90
C VAL A 315 -23.27 0.20 21.18
N ASP A 316 -24.29 0.16 20.36
CA ASP A 316 -25.48 -0.70 20.56
C ASP A 316 -25.14 -2.20 20.62
N ALA A 317 -24.06 -2.62 19.93
CA ALA A 317 -23.59 -4.00 19.96
C ALA A 317 -22.87 -4.40 21.27
N ILE A 318 -22.57 -3.44 22.16
CA ILE A 318 -21.82 -3.66 23.41
C ILE A 318 -22.60 -3.01 24.57
N ASP A 319 -23.55 -3.75 25.09
CA ASP A 319 -24.42 -3.26 26.18
C ASP A 319 -23.61 -2.77 27.39
N GLY A 320 -23.96 -1.57 27.88
CA GLY A 320 -23.47 -1.02 29.14
C GLY A 320 -22.07 -0.46 29.13
N GLN A 321 -21.37 -0.41 27.99
CA GLN A 321 -20.06 0.22 27.89
C GLN A 321 -20.14 1.60 27.23
N THR A 322 -19.48 2.56 27.86
CA THR A 322 -19.31 3.91 27.30
C THR A 322 -17.85 4.13 27.00
N PHE A 323 -17.56 4.53 25.78
CA PHE A 323 -16.21 4.87 25.34
C PHE A 323 -16.02 6.38 25.37
N GLU A 324 -14.84 6.83 25.73
CA GLU A 324 -14.47 8.24 25.63
C GLU A 324 -13.68 8.45 24.34
N GLY A 325 -14.02 9.53 23.64
CA GLY A 325 -13.32 9.97 22.44
C GLY A 325 -13.13 11.48 22.44
N THR A 326 -12.52 11.99 21.39
CA THR A 326 -12.37 13.43 21.15
C THR A 326 -12.81 13.74 19.72
N VAL A 327 -13.45 14.90 19.54
CA VAL A 327 -13.76 15.42 18.21
C VAL A 327 -12.46 15.70 17.45
N SER A 328 -12.18 14.96 16.42
CA SER A 328 -10.98 15.13 15.60
C SER A 328 -11.11 16.29 14.63
N SER A 329 -12.22 16.34 13.88
CA SER A 329 -12.48 17.39 12.90
C SER A 329 -13.98 17.49 12.60
N LEU A 330 -14.38 18.60 12.00
CA LEU A 330 -15.73 18.82 11.48
C LEU A 330 -15.64 18.92 9.96
N ALA A 331 -16.50 18.19 9.26
CA ALA A 331 -16.57 18.27 7.80
C ALA A 331 -17.14 19.64 7.38
N PRO A 332 -16.57 20.28 6.34
CA PRO A 332 -17.02 21.60 5.90
C PRO A 332 -18.36 21.59 5.15
N ALA A 333 -18.89 20.41 4.82
CA ALA A 333 -20.17 20.25 4.13
C ALA A 333 -20.83 18.92 4.52
N SER A 334 -22.13 18.77 4.25
CA SER A 334 -22.88 17.55 4.55
C SER A 334 -22.33 16.36 3.75
N GLY A 335 -22.43 15.14 4.33
CA GLY A 335 -21.99 13.91 3.68
C GLY A 335 -22.66 13.66 2.32
N ALA A 336 -23.87 14.19 2.09
CA ALA A 336 -24.59 14.12 0.83
C ALA A 336 -23.87 14.86 -0.32
N VAL A 337 -23.14 15.95 -0.02
CA VAL A 337 -22.39 16.73 -1.04
C VAL A 337 -21.15 15.96 -1.53
N PHE A 338 -20.57 15.12 -0.67
CA PHE A 338 -19.39 14.31 -1.00
C PHE A 338 -19.73 12.91 -1.51
N SER A 339 -21.03 12.55 -1.54
CA SER A 339 -21.47 11.26 -2.06
C SER A 339 -21.39 11.24 -3.59
N LEU A 340 -20.83 10.16 -4.16
CA LEU A 340 -20.84 9.92 -5.61
C LEU A 340 -22.24 9.76 -6.20
N LEU A 341 -23.22 9.39 -5.38
CA LEU A 341 -24.63 9.30 -5.70
C LEU A 341 -25.39 10.03 -4.59
N PRO A 342 -25.67 11.34 -4.73
CA PRO A 342 -26.51 12.03 -3.79
C PRO A 342 -27.88 11.32 -3.72
N PRO A 343 -28.47 11.11 -2.53
CA PRO A 343 -29.81 10.55 -2.43
C PRO A 343 -30.80 11.51 -3.09
N GLU A 344 -31.20 11.20 -4.32
CA GLU A 344 -32.32 11.87 -4.96
C GLU A 344 -33.61 11.40 -4.26
N ASN A 345 -34.31 12.33 -3.61
CA ASN A 345 -35.65 12.06 -3.08
C ASN A 345 -36.57 11.77 -4.27
N ALA A 346 -36.83 10.50 -4.54
CA ALA A 346 -37.70 10.02 -5.62
C ALA A 346 -39.19 10.41 -5.45
N THR A 347 -39.53 11.09 -4.38
CA THR A 347 -40.85 11.64 -4.12
C THR A 347 -40.74 13.14 -3.92
N GLY A 348 -41.29 13.93 -4.84
CA GLY A 348 -41.24 15.39 -4.94
C GLY A 348 -41.78 16.19 -3.75
N ASN A 349 -41.54 15.77 -2.54
CA ASN A 349 -41.78 16.51 -1.31
C ASN A 349 -40.43 17.04 -0.82
N PHE A 350 -40.15 18.30 -1.08
CA PHE A 350 -39.00 19.02 -0.55
C PHE A 350 -39.13 19.18 0.97
N THR A 351 -38.86 18.16 1.73
CA THR A 351 -38.46 18.33 3.12
C THR A 351 -36.98 18.67 3.12
N LYS A 352 -36.66 19.91 3.49
CA LYS A 352 -35.27 20.31 3.76
C LYS A 352 -34.77 19.44 4.92
N VAL A 353 -34.03 18.36 4.60
CA VAL A 353 -33.31 17.58 5.60
C VAL A 353 -32.06 18.39 5.92
N VAL A 354 -32.11 19.07 7.06
CA VAL A 354 -30.95 19.80 7.62
C VAL A 354 -30.11 18.75 8.33
N GLN A 355 -29.11 18.23 7.63
CA GLN A 355 -28.06 17.36 8.20
C GLN A 355 -26.80 18.17 8.46
#